data_29f05ce3ca304820f7be57bbf3dd8d34
#
_entry.id   29f05ce3ca304820f7be57bbf3dd8d34
#
_cell.length_a   1.000
_cell.length_b   1.000
_cell.length_c   1.000
_cell.angle_alpha   90.00
_cell.angle_beta   90.00
_cell.angle_gamma   90.00
#
_symmetry.space_group_name_H-M   'P 1'
#
loop_
_entity.id
_entity.type
_entity.pdbx_description
1 polymer ?
#
loop_
_entity_poly.entity_id
_entity_poly.type
_entity_poly.pdbx_seq_one_letter_code
_entity_poly.pdbx_strand_id
1 'polypeptide(L)'
;MYAINLDMIADREPEFYIERYSYQQNPTLVLELWELAESLNLDTFKKQAKYTIFDDHVPLYQMAGIPAIDIIDFDFPNEKTNYHHTHQDIVQNCSPKGLGEVGTLMLNHIYNIK
;
A
#
# COMPACT_ATOMS: atom_id res chain seq x y z
N MET A 1 -6.27 -0.89 -18.33
CA MET A 1 -6.36 0.17 -17.31
C MET A 1 -6.34 -0.45 -15.92
N TYR A 2 -5.65 0.18 -14.98
CA TYR A 2 -5.65 -0.26 -13.59
C TYR A 2 -5.56 0.98 -12.68
N ALA A 3 -5.77 0.77 -11.38
CA ALA A 3 -5.66 1.85 -10.40
C ALA A 3 -4.88 1.39 -9.17
N ILE A 4 -4.18 2.31 -8.55
CA ILE A 4 -3.45 2.08 -7.30
C ILE A 4 -3.96 3.11 -6.28
N ASN A 5 -4.55 2.62 -5.19
CA ASN A 5 -4.98 3.46 -4.09
C ASN A 5 -3.89 3.49 -3.03
N LEU A 6 -3.57 4.68 -2.54
CA LEU A 6 -2.57 4.87 -1.49
C LEU A 6 -3.29 5.35 -0.24
N ASP A 7 -3.19 4.60 0.85
CA ASP A 7 -3.87 4.94 2.09
C ASP A 7 -2.98 4.63 3.28
N MET A 8 -3.01 5.48 4.29
CA MET A 8 -2.26 5.31 5.54
C MET A 8 -0.76 5.08 5.29
N ILE A 9 -0.15 5.87 4.41
CA ILE A 9 1.25 5.66 3.99
C ILE A 9 2.27 6.49 4.77
N ALA A 10 1.85 7.25 5.77
CA ALA A 10 2.70 8.18 6.52
C ALA A 10 3.02 7.70 7.95
N ASP A 11 2.93 6.41 8.22
CA ASP A 11 3.20 5.83 9.52
C ASP A 11 4.67 6.00 9.92
N ARG A 12 4.93 6.06 11.22
CA ARG A 12 6.30 6.10 11.76
C ARG A 12 7.03 4.78 11.61
N GLU A 13 6.30 3.67 11.67
CA GLU A 13 6.84 2.32 11.54
C GLU A 13 6.18 1.65 10.34
N PRO A 14 6.45 2.15 9.12
CA PRO A 14 5.69 1.71 7.95
C PRO A 14 5.99 0.27 7.56
N GLU A 15 4.92 -0.50 7.36
CA GLU A 15 4.99 -1.87 6.87
C GLU A 15 3.84 -2.08 5.89
N PHE A 16 4.17 -2.23 4.60
CA PHE A 16 3.18 -2.42 3.54
C PHE A 16 3.13 -3.88 3.14
N TYR A 17 2.14 -4.59 3.70
CA TYR A 17 1.87 -5.98 3.34
C TYR A 17 0.95 -6.04 2.13
N ILE A 18 0.94 -7.19 1.45
CA ILE A 18 0.00 -7.43 0.36
C ILE A 18 -1.40 -7.60 0.94
N GLU A 19 -2.31 -6.75 0.54
CA GLU A 19 -3.71 -6.82 0.94
C GLU A 19 -4.44 -7.79 0.00
N ARG A 20 -5.31 -8.64 0.54
CA ARG A 20 -5.84 -9.79 -0.22
C ARG A 20 -6.80 -9.45 -1.34
N TYR A 21 -7.67 -8.44 -1.19
CA TYR A 21 -8.50 -7.98 -2.31
C TYR A 21 -7.64 -7.50 -3.48
N SER A 22 -6.56 -6.78 -3.17
CA SER A 22 -5.59 -6.31 -4.17
C SER A 22 -5.01 -7.47 -4.96
N TYR A 23 -4.60 -8.51 -4.26
CA TYR A 23 -4.02 -9.69 -4.90
C TYR A 23 -5.05 -10.43 -5.76
N GLN A 24 -6.29 -10.53 -5.30
CA GLN A 24 -7.36 -11.16 -6.07
C GLN A 24 -7.73 -10.37 -7.32
N GLN A 25 -7.76 -9.04 -7.21
CA GLN A 25 -8.19 -8.17 -8.29
C GLN A 25 -7.12 -7.97 -9.36
N ASN A 26 -5.85 -7.91 -8.95
CA ASN A 26 -4.75 -7.69 -9.89
C ASN A 26 -3.45 -8.31 -9.37
N PRO A 27 -3.32 -9.64 -9.40
CA PRO A 27 -2.13 -10.31 -8.85
C PRO A 27 -0.84 -9.93 -9.59
N THR A 28 -0.92 -9.73 -10.90
CA THR A 28 0.24 -9.35 -11.72
C THR A 28 0.82 -8.02 -11.26
N LEU A 29 -0.03 -7.02 -11.06
CA LEU A 29 0.41 -5.70 -10.62
C LEU A 29 0.99 -5.74 -9.20
N VAL A 30 0.34 -6.48 -8.29
CA VAL A 30 0.81 -6.64 -6.92
C VAL A 30 2.22 -7.22 -6.90
N LEU A 31 2.43 -8.32 -7.59
CA LEU A 31 3.74 -8.97 -7.63
C LEU A 31 4.79 -8.08 -8.28
N GLU A 32 4.44 -7.42 -9.37
CA GLU A 32 5.35 -6.50 -10.07
C GLU A 32 5.81 -5.37 -9.12
N LEU A 33 4.89 -4.75 -8.39
CA LEU A 33 5.23 -3.65 -7.48
C LEU A 33 6.06 -4.11 -6.28
N TRP A 34 5.68 -5.21 -5.64
CA TRP A 34 6.44 -5.71 -4.48
C TRP A 34 7.82 -6.24 -4.88
N GLU A 35 7.94 -6.83 -6.06
CA GLU A 35 9.25 -7.24 -6.59
C GLU A 35 10.12 -6.03 -6.96
N LEU A 36 9.52 -4.98 -7.54
CA LEU A 36 10.23 -3.73 -7.81
C LEU A 36 10.72 -3.09 -6.51
N ALA A 37 9.87 -3.07 -5.48
CA ALA A 37 10.25 -2.56 -4.16
C ALA A 37 11.44 -3.32 -3.58
N GLU A 38 11.44 -4.63 -3.72
CA GLU A 38 12.55 -5.48 -3.27
C GLU A 38 13.84 -5.11 -4.02
N SER A 39 13.77 -4.95 -5.33
CA SER A 39 14.94 -4.57 -6.15
C SER A 39 15.48 -3.19 -5.81
N LEU A 40 14.63 -2.29 -5.32
CA LEU A 40 15.01 -0.93 -4.91
C LEU A 40 15.40 -0.85 -3.43
N ASN A 41 15.42 -1.97 -2.73
CA ASN A 41 15.70 -2.06 -1.28
C ASN A 41 14.74 -1.21 -0.43
N LEU A 42 13.47 -1.15 -0.81
CA LEU A 42 12.45 -0.48 -0.03
C LEU A 42 11.91 -1.44 1.03
N ASP A 43 12.54 -1.43 2.19
CA ASP A 43 12.32 -2.44 3.24
C ASP A 43 10.96 -2.34 3.94
N THR A 44 10.19 -1.29 3.70
CA THR A 44 8.83 -1.16 4.22
C THR A 44 7.84 -2.08 3.51
N PHE A 45 8.16 -2.54 2.30
CA PHE A 45 7.29 -3.43 1.52
C PHE A 45 7.59 -4.88 1.87
N LYS A 46 6.60 -5.56 2.44
CA LYS A 46 6.71 -6.94 2.89
C LYS A 46 5.96 -7.86 1.92
N LYS A 47 6.70 -8.74 1.24
CA LYS A 47 6.13 -9.63 0.22
C LYS A 47 5.39 -10.80 0.89
N GLN A 48 4.31 -10.47 1.59
CA GLN A 48 3.49 -11.41 2.34
C GLN A 48 2.06 -10.87 2.41
N ALA A 49 1.07 -11.73 2.16
CA ALA A 49 -0.33 -11.36 2.31
C ALA A 49 -0.71 -11.38 3.79
N LYS A 50 -1.29 -10.30 4.30
CA LYS A 50 -1.62 -10.20 5.71
C LYS A 50 -3.06 -9.76 6.00
N TYR A 51 -3.58 -8.81 5.23
CA TYR A 51 -4.89 -8.22 5.51
C TYR A 51 -5.88 -8.44 4.39
N THR A 52 -7.17 -8.41 4.74
CA THR A 52 -8.27 -8.32 3.80
C THR A 52 -9.03 -7.04 4.17
N ILE A 53 -8.78 -5.97 3.43
CA ILE A 53 -9.25 -4.63 3.78
C ILE A 53 -10.16 -4.09 2.67
N PHE A 54 -11.39 -3.71 3.05
CA PHE A 54 -12.32 -3.07 2.13
C PHE A 54 -12.00 -1.57 2.09
N ASP A 55 -11.41 -1.10 1.00
CA ASP A 55 -11.07 0.28 0.77
C ASP A 55 -11.55 0.67 -0.64
N ASP A 56 -11.19 1.84 -1.11
CA ASP A 56 -11.67 2.39 -2.39
C ASP A 56 -11.32 1.51 -3.60
N HIS A 57 -10.29 0.67 -3.51
CA HIS A 57 -9.92 -0.26 -4.58
C HIS A 57 -10.99 -1.33 -4.84
N VAL A 58 -11.79 -1.69 -3.84
CA VAL A 58 -12.81 -2.72 -4.00
C VAL A 58 -13.99 -2.22 -4.87
N PRO A 59 -14.63 -1.07 -4.54
CA PRO A 59 -15.68 -0.58 -5.42
C PRO A 59 -15.19 -0.21 -6.82
N LEU A 60 -13.94 0.25 -6.98
CA LEU A 60 -13.38 0.50 -8.32
C LEU A 60 -13.40 -0.76 -9.18
N TYR A 61 -13.08 -1.90 -8.60
CA TYR A 61 -13.13 -3.16 -9.31
C TYR A 61 -14.56 -3.66 -9.50
N GLN A 62 -15.35 -3.71 -8.42
CA GLN A 62 -16.69 -4.29 -8.44
C GLN A 62 -17.69 -3.49 -9.28
N MET A 63 -17.62 -2.16 -9.23
CA MET A 63 -18.59 -1.28 -9.88
C MET A 63 -18.13 -0.75 -11.21
N ALA A 64 -16.83 -0.54 -11.41
CA ALA A 64 -16.28 0.04 -12.63
C ALA A 64 -15.42 -0.93 -13.45
N GLY A 65 -15.17 -2.14 -12.93
CA GLY A 65 -14.37 -3.14 -13.64
C GLY A 65 -12.90 -2.78 -13.78
N ILE A 66 -12.39 -1.87 -12.94
CA ILE A 66 -10.99 -1.44 -12.95
C ILE A 66 -10.20 -2.32 -11.99
N PRO A 67 -9.22 -3.12 -12.47
CA PRO A 67 -8.40 -3.95 -11.58
C PRO A 67 -7.53 -3.05 -10.69
N ALA A 68 -8.02 -2.76 -9.49
CA ALA A 68 -7.42 -1.82 -8.55
C ALA A 68 -6.74 -2.55 -7.39
N ILE A 69 -5.67 -1.97 -6.87
CA ILE A 69 -4.96 -2.47 -5.70
C ILE A 69 -4.84 -1.37 -4.65
N ASP A 70 -4.50 -1.78 -3.42
CA ASP A 70 -4.32 -0.89 -2.28
C ASP A 70 -2.92 -1.05 -1.71
N ILE A 71 -2.19 0.05 -1.55
CA ILE A 71 -0.95 0.10 -0.78
C ILE A 71 -1.31 0.76 0.53
N ILE A 72 -1.33 -0.01 1.60
CA ILE A 72 -1.82 0.44 2.89
C ILE A 72 -1.01 -0.14 4.03
N ASP A 73 -0.73 0.69 5.04
CA ASP A 73 -0.20 0.26 6.32
C ASP A 73 -1.35 0.29 7.33
N PHE A 74 -2.00 -0.86 7.54
CA PHE A 74 -3.16 -0.94 8.40
C PHE A 74 -2.79 -0.93 9.89
N ASP A 75 -1.59 -1.40 10.24
CA ASP A 75 -1.09 -1.41 11.63
C ASP A 75 -0.43 -0.06 11.95
N PHE A 76 -1.20 0.97 12.12
CA PHE A 76 -0.74 2.34 12.36
C PHE A 76 -0.66 2.62 13.87
N PRO A 77 0.54 2.76 14.51
CA PRO A 77 1.89 2.67 13.93
C PRO A 77 2.47 1.25 13.87
N ASN A 78 1.89 0.25 14.53
CA ASN A 78 2.38 -1.14 14.53
C ASN A 78 1.28 -2.10 14.95
N GLU A 79 1.58 -3.41 14.98
CA GLU A 79 0.61 -4.45 15.32
C GLU A 79 0.01 -4.30 16.72
N LYS A 80 0.75 -3.73 17.66
CA LYS A 80 0.31 -3.61 19.06
C LYS A 80 -0.59 -2.41 19.29
N THR A 81 -0.39 -1.34 18.50
CA THR A 81 -1.10 -0.08 18.64
C THR A 81 -1.61 0.35 17.27
N ASN A 82 -2.92 0.53 17.15
CA ASN A 82 -3.52 0.98 15.90
C ASN A 82 -4.20 2.33 16.13
N TYR A 83 -3.70 3.37 15.45
CA TYR A 83 -4.24 4.74 15.55
C TYR A 83 -5.35 5.02 14.54
N HIS A 84 -5.67 4.07 13.65
CA HIS A 84 -6.70 4.23 12.62
C HIS A 84 -8.02 4.66 13.23
N HIS A 85 -8.55 5.80 12.79
CA HIS A 85 -9.79 6.41 13.29
C HIS A 85 -9.77 6.69 14.80
N THR A 86 -8.60 6.96 15.40
CA THR A 86 -8.46 7.33 16.81
C THR A 86 -7.96 8.76 16.94
N HIS A 87 -7.97 9.29 18.17
CA HIS A 87 -7.39 10.60 18.50
C HIS A 87 -5.88 10.65 18.25
N GLN A 88 -5.21 9.51 18.15
CA GLN A 88 -3.78 9.42 17.90
C GLN A 88 -3.44 9.41 16.40
N ASP A 89 -4.45 9.40 15.54
CA ASP A 89 -4.26 9.51 14.08
C ASP A 89 -4.05 10.98 13.72
N ILE A 90 -2.88 11.52 14.05
CA ILE A 90 -2.52 12.92 13.91
C ILE A 90 -1.12 13.05 13.29
N VAL A 91 -0.79 14.23 12.79
CA VAL A 91 0.47 14.52 12.10
C VAL A 91 1.70 14.14 12.93
N GLN A 92 1.67 14.33 14.26
CA GLN A 92 2.78 14.00 15.13
C GLN A 92 3.13 12.51 15.16
N ASN A 93 2.18 11.66 14.76
CA ASN A 93 2.38 10.21 14.68
C ASN A 93 2.72 9.74 13.27
N CYS A 94 3.05 10.66 12.37
CA CYS A 94 3.43 10.39 11.00
C CYS A 94 4.93 10.59 10.80
N SER A 95 5.50 9.98 9.75
CA SER A 95 6.88 10.18 9.38
C SER A 95 7.03 10.19 7.86
N PRO A 96 8.15 10.76 7.34
CA PRO A 96 8.37 10.80 5.89
C PRO A 96 8.84 9.49 5.28
N LYS A 97 9.20 8.48 6.08
CA LYS A 97 9.80 7.25 5.53
C LYS A 97 8.84 6.52 4.59
N GLY A 98 7.61 6.26 5.04
CA GLY A 98 6.60 5.59 4.21
C GLY A 98 6.27 6.39 2.96
N LEU A 99 6.05 7.69 3.12
CA LEU A 99 5.79 8.59 1.99
C LEU A 99 6.93 8.57 0.99
N GLY A 100 8.18 8.62 1.47
CA GLY A 100 9.37 8.61 0.62
C GLY A 100 9.54 7.31 -0.15
N GLU A 101 9.33 6.17 0.51
CA GLU A 101 9.47 4.87 -0.14
C GLU A 101 8.34 4.60 -1.13
N VAL A 102 7.10 4.93 -0.77
CA VAL A 102 5.97 4.82 -1.71
C VAL A 102 6.19 5.74 -2.92
N GLY A 103 6.63 6.97 -2.70
CA GLY A 103 6.94 7.90 -3.78
C GLY A 103 8.02 7.37 -4.71
N THR A 104 9.10 6.81 -4.16
CA THR A 104 10.18 6.19 -4.94
C THR A 104 9.65 5.03 -5.77
N LEU A 105 8.83 4.16 -5.16
CA LEU A 105 8.25 3.02 -5.86
C LEU A 105 7.36 3.48 -7.01
N MET A 106 6.47 4.44 -6.76
CA MET A 106 5.54 4.94 -7.76
C MET A 106 6.26 5.62 -8.92
N LEU A 107 7.28 6.43 -8.65
CA LEU A 107 8.06 7.06 -9.70
C LEU A 107 8.76 6.02 -10.59
N ASN A 108 9.41 5.03 -9.99
CA ASN A 108 10.07 3.98 -10.76
C ASN A 108 9.07 3.15 -11.56
N HIS A 109 7.91 2.85 -10.99
CA HIS A 109 6.86 2.13 -11.68
C HIS A 109 6.37 2.90 -12.91
N ILE A 110 6.05 4.19 -12.73
CA ILE A 110 5.53 5.04 -13.80
C ILE A 110 6.54 5.18 -14.94
N TYR A 111 7.82 5.43 -14.62
CA TYR A 111 8.85 5.60 -15.65
C TYR A 111 9.20 4.30 -16.36
N ASN A 112 8.86 3.14 -15.82
CA ASN A 112 9.11 1.85 -16.45
C ASN A 112 7.91 1.30 -17.21
N ILE A 113 6.81 2.02 -17.26
CA ILE A 113 5.65 1.66 -18.07
C ILE A 113 6.00 1.92 -19.54
N LYS A 114 5.80 0.89 -20.36
CA LYS A 114 6.08 0.99 -21.81
C LYS A 114 4.79 1.03 -22.60
#